data_9ca870559aa2474177fb987fcde1383b
#
_entry.id   9ca870559aa2474177fb987fcde1383b
#
_cell.length_a   1.000
_cell.length_b   1.000
_cell.length_c   1.000
_cell.angle_alpha   90.00
_cell.angle_beta   90.00
_cell.angle_gamma   90.00
#
_symmetry.space_group_name_H-M   'P 1'
#
loop_
_entity.id
_entity.type
_entity.pdbx_description
1 polymer ?
#
loop_
_entity_poly.entity_id
_entity_poly.type
_entity_poly.pdbx_seq_one_letter_code
_entity_poly.pdbx_strand_id
1 'polypeptide(L)'
;MSGSKVVRYKRRPRAVAFIFALVLIYIICFVVLYISKSKVQTYEVNTGSLTNNAVYTAIALRSESVYYSPYSGNINYYQRENTRVKKGDTVYSVDETGRVSDILAGYNKVGENSLSKQNLADIKSTLNNYKNDYDGSDFSYIYDLKSDLNAAVLQSINENIMNNIDSIIESTGSRDLFRTIPAETNGIVVYSVDGYESKEPETITSSDFNKDNYNKSNLKAESIMVTGNPAYKMVTSENWYLMIKLNQDDISKYGLQSKKTIDIKVKKDNMTFTCGFSIIEKGDGIYGRLSLDSYMIRYASERFLDIELVTTGKSGMKIPVSSVTENDFYEIPKSYMTKGGNSNNYGFIV
;
A
#
# COMPACT_ATOMS: atom_id res chain seq x y z
N MET A 1 67.68 72.26 -27.14
CA MET A 1 66.46 72.89 -26.60
C MET A 1 65.25 72.20 -27.27
N SER A 2 64.59 71.23 -26.58
CA SER A 2 63.46 70.47 -27.09
C SER A 2 62.18 71.08 -26.50
N GLY A 3 61.36 71.64 -27.41
CA GLY A 3 60.07 72.24 -26.99
C GLY A 3 58.99 71.20 -26.90
N SER A 4 58.48 71.02 -25.73
CA SER A 4 57.32 70.16 -25.45
C SER A 4 56.01 70.68 -26.07
N LYS A 5 55.41 69.98 -27.00
CA LYS A 5 54.09 70.26 -27.56
C LYS A 5 52.99 69.93 -26.51
N VAL A 6 52.36 70.95 -25.99
CA VAL A 6 51.17 70.78 -25.10
C VAL A 6 49.96 70.52 -26.02
N VAL A 7 49.39 69.30 -25.96
CA VAL A 7 48.16 68.99 -26.67
C VAL A 7 46.97 69.39 -25.81
N ARG A 8 46.21 70.40 -26.21
CA ARG A 8 44.96 70.81 -25.52
C ARG A 8 43.83 69.80 -25.86
N TYR A 9 43.38 69.07 -24.86
CA TYR A 9 42.21 68.21 -24.98
C TYR A 9 40.92 69.06 -25.08
N LYS A 10 40.25 68.95 -26.22
CA LYS A 10 38.95 69.60 -26.44
C LYS A 10 37.86 68.86 -25.65
N ARG A 11 37.29 69.47 -24.63
CA ARG A 11 36.13 68.86 -23.91
C ARG A 11 34.99 68.64 -24.89
N ARG A 12 34.58 67.40 -25.08
CA ARG A 12 33.40 67.04 -25.87
C ARG A 12 32.14 67.64 -25.24
N PRO A 13 31.20 68.12 -26.02
CA PRO A 13 30.01 68.80 -25.51
C PRO A 13 29.19 67.86 -24.63
N ARG A 14 28.78 68.35 -23.47
CA ARG A 14 27.92 67.64 -22.50
C ARG A 14 26.56 67.22 -23.06
N ALA A 15 26.16 67.76 -24.23
CA ALA A 15 24.93 67.40 -24.92
C ALA A 15 24.85 65.90 -25.30
N VAL A 16 25.96 65.25 -25.68
CA VAL A 16 25.98 63.85 -26.03
C VAL A 16 25.72 62.96 -24.79
N ALA A 17 26.29 63.34 -23.64
CA ALA A 17 26.02 62.64 -22.38
C ALA A 17 24.54 62.77 -21.93
N PHE A 18 23.92 63.93 -22.20
CA PHE A 18 22.50 64.14 -21.92
C PHE A 18 21.59 63.24 -22.77
N ILE A 19 21.90 63.07 -24.06
CA ILE A 19 21.16 62.21 -24.95
C ILE A 19 21.25 60.73 -24.47
N PHE A 20 22.45 60.29 -24.08
CA PHE A 20 22.63 58.90 -23.55
C PHE A 20 21.87 58.73 -22.24
N ALA A 21 21.82 59.70 -21.34
CA ALA A 21 21.05 59.65 -20.11
C ALA A 21 19.54 59.53 -20.39
N LEU A 22 19.02 60.26 -21.36
CA LEU A 22 17.62 60.22 -21.78
C LEU A 22 17.22 58.84 -22.37
N VAL A 23 18.07 58.27 -23.21
CA VAL A 23 17.86 56.94 -23.78
C VAL A 23 17.92 55.88 -22.72
N LEU A 24 18.82 55.98 -21.74
CA LEU A 24 18.92 55.08 -20.63
C LEU A 24 17.63 55.10 -19.76
N ILE A 25 17.14 56.30 -19.43
CA ILE A 25 15.89 56.49 -18.67
C ILE A 25 14.71 55.90 -19.45
N TYR A 26 14.64 56.09 -20.78
CA TYR A 26 13.59 55.53 -21.59
C TYR A 26 13.62 53.98 -21.56
N ILE A 27 14.82 53.36 -21.67
CA ILE A 27 14.97 51.91 -21.60
C ILE A 27 14.55 51.39 -20.23
N ILE A 28 14.95 52.06 -19.13
CA ILE A 28 14.54 51.68 -17.76
C ILE A 28 13.03 51.76 -17.62
N CYS A 29 12.40 52.84 -18.05
CA CYS A 29 10.93 52.99 -18.01
C CYS A 29 10.23 51.91 -18.83
N PHE A 30 10.74 51.60 -20.01
CA PHE A 30 10.20 50.55 -20.88
C PHE A 30 10.28 49.17 -20.22
N VAL A 31 11.43 48.83 -19.60
CA VAL A 31 11.64 47.56 -18.90
C VAL A 31 10.69 47.49 -17.66
N VAL A 32 10.57 48.55 -16.88
CA VAL A 32 9.66 48.61 -15.74
C VAL A 32 8.21 48.38 -16.19
N LEU A 33 7.77 49.06 -17.23
CA LEU A 33 6.43 48.92 -17.79
C LEU A 33 6.19 47.53 -18.38
N TYR A 34 7.22 46.89 -18.97
CA TYR A 34 7.13 45.55 -19.52
C TYR A 34 7.01 44.48 -18.41
N ILE A 35 7.77 44.67 -17.32
CA ILE A 35 7.72 43.76 -16.16
C ILE A 35 6.42 43.94 -15.35
N SER A 36 5.92 45.21 -15.29
CA SER A 36 4.67 45.54 -14.57
C SER A 36 3.40 45.12 -15.30
N LYS A 37 3.48 44.72 -16.56
CA LYS A 37 2.32 44.18 -17.26
C LYS A 37 1.95 42.82 -16.67
N SER A 38 0.78 42.72 -16.03
CA SER A 38 0.18 41.48 -15.60
C SER A 38 0.00 40.55 -16.84
N LYS A 39 0.75 39.47 -16.88
CA LYS A 39 0.59 38.45 -17.93
C LYS A 39 -0.67 37.65 -17.60
N VAL A 40 -1.69 37.78 -18.41
CA VAL A 40 -2.86 36.91 -18.36
C VAL A 40 -2.39 35.53 -18.75
N GLN A 41 -2.34 34.62 -17.79
CA GLN A 41 -2.08 33.23 -18.06
C GLN A 41 -3.40 32.59 -18.51
N THR A 42 -3.43 32.08 -19.72
CA THR A 42 -4.54 31.27 -20.23
C THR A 42 -4.32 29.83 -19.82
N TYR A 43 -5.34 29.20 -19.25
CA TYR A 43 -5.35 27.78 -18.89
C TYR A 43 -6.36 27.05 -19.76
N GLU A 44 -5.92 25.97 -20.40
CA GLU A 44 -6.81 25.11 -21.14
C GLU A 44 -7.62 24.24 -20.17
N VAL A 45 -8.93 24.40 -20.19
CA VAL A 45 -9.84 23.68 -19.32
C VAL A 45 -10.01 22.26 -19.85
N ASN A 46 -9.46 21.29 -19.11
CA ASN A 46 -9.60 19.88 -19.43
C ASN A 46 -10.68 19.24 -18.56
N THR A 47 -11.39 18.25 -19.10
CA THR A 47 -12.30 17.42 -18.31
C THR A 47 -11.50 16.56 -17.35
N GLY A 48 -11.82 16.62 -16.07
CA GLY A 48 -11.26 15.77 -15.02
C GLY A 48 -12.37 15.06 -14.27
N SER A 49 -12.12 13.84 -13.83
CA SER A 49 -12.99 13.18 -12.87
C SER A 49 -12.55 13.55 -11.45
N LEU A 50 -13.45 14.05 -10.64
CA LEU A 50 -13.28 14.10 -9.21
C LEU A 50 -13.53 12.68 -8.67
N THR A 51 -12.49 11.85 -8.67
CA THR A 51 -12.53 10.59 -7.93
C THR A 51 -12.38 10.91 -6.46
N ASN A 52 -13.48 10.94 -5.76
CA ASN A 52 -13.48 11.08 -4.31
C ASN A 52 -13.39 9.65 -3.74
N ASN A 53 -12.21 9.06 -3.86
CA ASN A 53 -11.99 7.68 -3.44
C ASN A 53 -11.92 7.64 -1.91
N ALA A 54 -12.79 6.83 -1.31
CA ALA A 54 -12.74 6.58 0.12
C ALA A 54 -11.75 5.46 0.41
N VAL A 55 -10.86 5.71 1.35
CA VAL A 55 -9.87 4.71 1.82
C VAL A 55 -10.41 4.05 3.08
N TYR A 56 -10.36 2.73 3.11
CA TYR A 56 -10.78 1.91 4.24
C TYR A 56 -9.70 0.89 4.58
N THR A 57 -9.51 0.63 5.85
CA THR A 57 -8.82 -0.57 6.31
C THR A 57 -9.82 -1.73 6.29
N ALA A 58 -9.55 -2.72 5.47
CA ALA A 58 -10.38 -3.91 5.32
C ALA A 58 -9.78 -5.09 6.10
N ILE A 59 -10.66 -5.92 6.68
CA ILE A 59 -10.28 -7.20 7.28
C ILE A 59 -10.53 -8.30 6.27
N ALA A 60 -9.50 -9.08 5.96
CA ALA A 60 -9.60 -10.21 5.04
C ALA A 60 -10.02 -11.48 5.80
N LEU A 61 -11.14 -12.07 5.38
CA LEU A 61 -11.69 -13.30 5.95
C LEU A 61 -11.65 -14.40 4.89
N ARG A 62 -11.19 -15.58 5.28
CA ARG A 62 -10.96 -16.73 4.39
C ARG A 62 -11.40 -18.00 5.07
N SER A 63 -11.56 -19.07 4.29
CA SER A 63 -11.72 -20.42 4.85
C SER A 63 -10.35 -20.93 5.26
N GLU A 64 -10.00 -20.79 6.52
CA GLU A 64 -8.69 -21.09 7.08
C GLU A 64 -8.80 -22.27 8.06
N SER A 65 -7.83 -23.20 8.00
CA SER A 65 -7.70 -24.33 8.93
C SER A 65 -6.30 -24.32 9.51
N VAL A 66 -6.21 -24.35 10.84
CA VAL A 66 -4.93 -24.45 11.56
C VAL A 66 -4.60 -25.92 11.84
N TYR A 67 -3.38 -26.29 11.54
CA TYR A 67 -2.86 -27.64 11.77
C TYR A 67 -1.81 -27.61 12.87
N TYR A 68 -1.96 -28.52 13.82
CA TYR A 68 -1.14 -28.60 15.01
C TYR A 68 -0.14 -29.72 14.91
N SER A 69 1.05 -29.54 15.46
CA SER A 69 2.07 -30.58 15.41
C SER A 69 1.78 -31.72 16.38
N PRO A 70 1.81 -32.96 15.92
CA PRO A 70 1.71 -34.13 16.81
C PRO A 70 3.04 -34.50 17.49
N TYR A 71 4.15 -33.85 17.10
CA TYR A 71 5.50 -34.15 17.59
C TYR A 71 6.22 -32.91 18.11
N SER A 72 7.17 -33.14 19.01
CA SER A 72 8.10 -32.11 19.52
C SER A 72 9.50 -32.35 18.99
N GLY A 73 10.22 -31.30 18.62
CA GLY A 73 11.59 -31.36 18.12
C GLY A 73 11.94 -30.20 17.22
N ASN A 74 13.08 -30.29 16.55
CA ASN A 74 13.49 -29.28 15.58
C ASN A 74 12.62 -29.35 14.33
N ILE A 75 12.00 -28.22 13.95
CA ILE A 75 11.10 -28.15 12.81
C ILE A 75 11.82 -27.64 11.57
N ASN A 76 11.52 -28.27 10.43
CA ASN A 76 11.98 -27.84 9.11
C ASN A 76 10.80 -27.74 8.15
N TYR A 77 10.59 -26.56 7.58
CA TYR A 77 9.50 -26.30 6.63
C TYR A 77 9.98 -26.46 5.19
N TYR A 78 9.21 -27.13 4.34
CA TYR A 78 9.57 -27.43 2.96
C TYR A 78 8.78 -26.63 1.93
N GLN A 79 7.60 -26.16 2.31
CA GLN A 79 6.78 -25.35 1.42
C GLN A 79 7.03 -23.87 1.66
N ARG A 80 6.97 -23.08 0.58
CA ARG A 80 7.03 -21.62 0.68
C ARG A 80 5.69 -21.09 1.15
N GLU A 81 5.75 -19.98 1.88
CA GLU A 81 4.55 -19.26 2.27
C GLU A 81 3.79 -18.77 1.03
N ASN A 82 2.46 -18.74 1.12
CA ASN A 82 1.57 -18.36 0.02
C ASN A 82 1.74 -19.20 -1.23
N THR A 83 2.12 -20.50 -1.11
CA THR A 83 2.15 -21.44 -2.23
C THR A 83 1.01 -22.44 -2.15
N ARG A 84 0.59 -22.93 -3.33
CA ARG A 84 -0.39 -24.00 -3.44
C ARG A 84 0.27 -25.33 -3.12
N VAL A 85 -0.33 -26.07 -2.21
CA VAL A 85 0.12 -27.36 -1.73
C VAL A 85 -0.98 -28.39 -1.98
N LYS A 86 -0.63 -29.56 -2.47
CA LYS A 86 -1.54 -30.67 -2.66
C LYS A 86 -1.58 -31.54 -1.41
N LYS A 87 -2.71 -32.18 -1.19
CA LYS A 87 -2.81 -33.24 -0.19
C LYS A 87 -1.73 -34.32 -0.44
N GLY A 88 -0.97 -34.63 0.60
CA GLY A 88 0.13 -35.58 0.55
C GLY A 88 1.51 -34.97 0.30
N ASP A 89 1.59 -33.70 -0.17
CA ASP A 89 2.87 -33.00 -0.26
C ASP A 89 3.44 -32.74 1.15
N THR A 90 4.73 -32.98 1.36
CA THR A 90 5.38 -32.71 2.66
C THR A 90 5.37 -31.20 2.95
N VAL A 91 4.78 -30.80 4.05
CA VAL A 91 4.76 -29.41 4.50
C VAL A 91 5.95 -29.11 5.39
N TYR A 92 6.17 -29.97 6.39
CA TYR A 92 7.29 -29.83 7.32
C TYR A 92 7.75 -31.18 7.85
N SER A 93 8.90 -31.20 8.52
CA SER A 93 9.36 -32.35 9.31
C SER A 93 9.72 -31.91 10.72
N VAL A 94 9.70 -32.87 11.63
CA VAL A 94 10.14 -32.72 13.00
C VAL A 94 11.24 -33.73 13.28
N ASP A 95 12.40 -33.23 13.72
CA ASP A 95 13.54 -34.05 14.19
C ASP A 95 13.55 -34.05 15.72
N GLU A 96 13.10 -35.17 16.32
CA GLU A 96 12.98 -35.31 17.76
C GLU A 96 14.34 -35.37 18.46
N THR A 97 15.42 -35.72 17.73
CA THR A 97 16.76 -35.87 18.29
C THR A 97 17.65 -34.64 18.12
N GLY A 98 17.33 -33.79 17.17
CA GLY A 98 18.17 -32.67 16.75
C GLY A 98 19.42 -33.08 15.95
N ARG A 99 19.70 -34.36 15.77
CA ARG A 99 20.90 -34.85 15.07
C ARG A 99 20.93 -34.46 13.61
N VAL A 100 19.79 -34.51 12.94
CA VAL A 100 19.68 -34.05 11.55
C VAL A 100 19.94 -32.56 11.47
N SER A 101 19.39 -31.78 12.39
CA SER A 101 19.64 -30.34 12.49
C SER A 101 21.11 -30.00 12.75
N ASP A 102 21.81 -30.77 13.59
CA ASP A 102 23.25 -30.59 13.87
C ASP A 102 24.12 -30.89 12.65
N ILE A 103 23.80 -31.97 11.92
CA ILE A 103 24.48 -32.33 10.66
C ILE A 103 24.29 -31.22 9.63
N LEU A 104 23.07 -30.70 9.51
CA LEU A 104 22.74 -29.64 8.59
C LEU A 104 23.42 -28.32 8.95
N ALA A 105 23.52 -27.99 10.23
CA ALA A 105 24.30 -26.85 10.71
C ALA A 105 25.80 -27.02 10.37
N GLY A 106 26.29 -28.27 10.35
CA GLY A 106 27.64 -28.62 9.89
C GLY A 106 27.85 -28.37 8.40
N TYR A 107 26.90 -28.78 7.56
CA TYR A 107 26.94 -28.52 6.11
C TYR A 107 26.87 -27.04 5.78
N ASN A 108 26.13 -26.25 6.53
CA ASN A 108 26.02 -24.79 6.33
C ASN A 108 27.29 -24.02 6.68
N LYS A 109 28.18 -24.57 7.51
CA LYS A 109 29.49 -23.99 7.82
C LYS A 109 30.54 -24.13 6.72
N VAL A 110 30.34 -25.08 5.81
CA VAL A 110 31.24 -25.31 4.66
C VAL A 110 30.72 -24.51 3.48
N GLY A 111 31.09 -23.28 3.38
CA GLY A 111 30.94 -22.18 2.44
C GLY A 111 30.60 -22.39 0.93
N GLU A 112 30.02 -23.52 0.53
CA GLU A 112 29.67 -23.79 -0.87
C GLU A 112 28.16 -23.67 -1.20
N ASN A 113 27.33 -23.36 -0.22
CA ASN A 113 25.89 -23.19 -0.47
C ASN A 113 25.57 -21.73 -0.82
N SER A 114 25.80 -21.36 -2.06
CA SER A 114 25.23 -20.15 -2.61
C SER A 114 23.69 -20.24 -2.55
N LEU A 115 23.05 -19.25 -1.92
CA LEU A 115 21.61 -19.07 -1.98
C LEU A 115 21.16 -19.21 -3.44
N SER A 116 20.11 -19.98 -3.70
CA SER A 116 19.58 -20.12 -5.04
C SER A 116 19.17 -18.72 -5.58
N LYS A 117 19.18 -18.55 -6.90
CA LYS A 117 18.71 -17.27 -7.50
C LYS A 117 17.29 -16.95 -7.05
N GLN A 118 16.47 -17.95 -6.81
CA GLN A 118 15.10 -17.79 -6.34
C GLN A 118 15.07 -17.30 -4.89
N ASN A 119 15.89 -17.86 -4.02
CA ASN A 119 15.96 -17.45 -2.60
C ASN A 119 16.45 -16.01 -2.46
N LEU A 120 17.42 -15.62 -3.30
CA LEU A 120 17.86 -14.22 -3.38
C LEU A 120 16.75 -13.28 -3.89
N ALA A 121 15.94 -13.75 -4.84
CA ALA A 121 14.80 -12.99 -5.34
C ALA A 121 13.72 -12.80 -4.27
N ASP A 122 13.46 -13.84 -3.46
CA ASP A 122 12.47 -13.80 -2.39
C ASP A 122 12.93 -12.86 -1.26
N ILE A 123 14.20 -12.94 -0.83
CA ILE A 123 14.79 -12.01 0.13
C ILE A 123 14.72 -10.56 -0.38
N LYS A 124 15.06 -10.35 -1.65
CA LYS A 124 14.99 -9.04 -2.28
C LYS A 124 13.54 -8.51 -2.36
N SER A 125 12.58 -9.38 -2.64
CA SER A 125 11.15 -9.03 -2.63
C SER A 125 10.69 -8.61 -1.25
N THR A 126 11.04 -9.36 -0.20
CA THR A 126 10.74 -9.02 1.20
C THR A 126 11.32 -7.65 1.58
N LEU A 127 12.58 -7.38 1.22
CA LEU A 127 13.21 -6.10 1.46
C LEU A 127 12.56 -4.94 0.69
N ASN A 128 12.16 -5.18 -0.57
CA ASN A 128 11.49 -4.16 -1.38
C ASN A 128 10.09 -3.85 -0.83
N ASN A 129 9.33 -4.87 -0.41
CA ASN A 129 8.03 -4.68 0.22
C ASN A 129 8.18 -3.85 1.50
N TYR A 130 9.14 -4.22 2.35
CA TYR A 130 9.44 -3.43 3.55
C TYR A 130 9.78 -1.97 3.23
N LYS A 131 10.62 -1.72 2.23
CA LYS A 131 10.98 -0.36 1.82
C LYS A 131 9.79 0.45 1.34
N ASN A 132 8.83 -0.19 0.66
CA ASN A 132 7.65 0.49 0.13
C ASN A 132 6.59 0.76 1.20
N ASP A 133 6.47 -0.13 2.18
CA ASP A 133 5.44 -0.10 3.22
C ASP A 133 5.96 0.50 4.54
N TYR A 134 7.25 0.88 4.61
CA TYR A 134 7.89 1.38 5.82
C TYR A 134 7.23 2.67 6.32
N ASP A 135 6.66 2.60 7.50
CA ASP A 135 6.21 3.75 8.29
C ASP A 135 7.15 3.89 9.51
N GLY A 136 7.94 4.95 9.54
CA GLY A 136 8.91 5.21 10.61
C GLY A 136 8.28 5.47 11.98
N SER A 137 6.95 5.57 12.06
CA SER A 137 6.19 5.74 13.31
C SER A 137 5.82 4.41 13.97
N ASP A 138 5.92 3.28 13.24
CA ASP A 138 5.54 1.95 13.74
C ASP A 138 6.75 1.01 13.84
N PHE A 139 7.18 0.74 15.07
CA PHE A 139 8.29 -0.17 15.35
C PHE A 139 8.00 -1.64 15.02
N SER A 140 6.73 -2.03 14.89
CA SER A 140 6.33 -3.42 14.56
C SER A 140 6.90 -3.83 13.20
N TYR A 141 6.98 -2.93 12.25
CA TYR A 141 7.56 -3.15 10.91
C TYR A 141 8.99 -3.71 10.94
N ILE A 142 9.81 -3.28 11.89
CA ILE A 142 11.21 -3.75 12.02
C ILE A 142 11.23 -5.20 12.53
N TYR A 143 10.36 -5.54 13.47
CA TYR A 143 10.26 -6.90 14.00
C TYR A 143 9.69 -7.87 12.97
N ASP A 144 8.69 -7.44 12.21
CA ASP A 144 8.11 -8.22 11.12
C ASP A 144 9.15 -8.47 10.03
N LEU A 145 9.90 -7.44 9.60
CA LEU A 145 11.00 -7.62 8.65
C LEU A 145 12.04 -8.63 9.14
N LYS A 146 12.45 -8.52 10.41
CA LYS A 146 13.42 -9.43 11.00
C LYS A 146 12.91 -10.87 10.98
N SER A 147 11.63 -11.07 11.32
CA SER A 147 10.97 -12.37 11.30
C SER A 147 10.90 -12.94 9.88
N ASP A 148 10.49 -12.13 8.92
CA ASP A 148 10.36 -12.52 7.51
C ASP A 148 11.71 -12.84 6.86
N LEU A 149 12.76 -12.06 7.18
CA LEU A 149 14.12 -12.35 6.71
C LEU A 149 14.67 -13.64 7.33
N ASN A 150 14.46 -13.87 8.62
CA ASN A 150 14.83 -15.13 9.25
C ASN A 150 14.11 -16.31 8.64
N ALA A 151 12.80 -16.18 8.36
CA ALA A 151 12.02 -17.21 7.69
C ALA A 151 12.53 -17.49 6.27
N ALA A 152 12.88 -16.48 5.48
CA ALA A 152 13.44 -16.64 4.14
C ALA A 152 14.80 -17.34 4.14
N VAL A 153 15.66 -17.01 5.12
CA VAL A 153 16.97 -17.69 5.28
C VAL A 153 16.79 -19.14 5.69
N LEU A 154 15.93 -19.41 6.69
CA LEU A 154 15.62 -20.80 7.12
C LEU A 154 15.04 -21.63 5.98
N GLN A 155 14.17 -21.05 5.15
CA GLN A 155 13.63 -21.73 3.98
C GLN A 155 14.71 -22.09 2.97
N SER A 156 15.68 -21.20 2.73
CA SER A 156 16.81 -21.47 1.85
C SER A 156 17.65 -22.65 2.32
N ILE A 157 17.85 -22.73 3.63
CA ILE A 157 18.52 -23.85 4.29
C ILE A 157 17.70 -25.15 4.08
N ASN A 158 16.40 -25.09 4.30
CA ASN A 158 15.51 -26.25 4.22
C ASN A 158 15.39 -26.83 2.80
N GLU A 159 15.45 -26.02 1.75
CA GLU A 159 15.47 -26.51 0.36
C GLU A 159 16.71 -27.36 0.05
N ASN A 160 17.87 -26.97 0.58
CA ASN A 160 19.09 -27.78 0.43
C ASN A 160 19.02 -29.10 1.22
N ILE A 161 18.31 -29.08 2.34
CA ILE A 161 18.07 -30.28 3.17
C ILE A 161 17.23 -31.29 2.42
N MET A 162 16.12 -30.86 1.79
CA MET A 162 15.23 -31.76 1.05
C MET A 162 15.95 -32.57 -0.04
N ASN A 163 16.90 -31.94 -0.74
CA ASN A 163 17.65 -32.59 -1.80
C ASN A 163 18.61 -33.65 -1.29
N ASN A 164 18.94 -33.66 0.00
CA ASN A 164 19.92 -34.59 0.60
C ASN A 164 19.35 -35.39 1.78
N ILE A 165 18.04 -35.26 2.06
CA ILE A 165 17.45 -35.81 3.28
C ILE A 165 17.54 -37.31 3.38
N ASP A 166 17.33 -38.03 2.30
CA ASP A 166 17.39 -39.53 2.29
C ASP A 166 18.79 -40.01 2.65
N SER A 167 19.83 -39.39 2.09
CA SER A 167 21.22 -39.76 2.40
C SER A 167 21.62 -39.36 3.84
N ILE A 168 21.08 -38.30 4.38
CA ILE A 168 21.30 -37.87 5.76
C ILE A 168 20.61 -38.82 6.73
N ILE A 169 19.37 -39.18 6.49
CA ILE A 169 18.62 -40.13 7.32
C ILE A 169 19.31 -41.52 7.30
N GLU A 170 19.77 -41.99 6.16
CA GLU A 170 20.52 -43.25 6.05
C GLU A 170 21.83 -43.20 6.85
N SER A 171 22.54 -42.06 6.81
CA SER A 171 23.80 -41.91 7.53
C SER A 171 23.63 -41.82 9.04
N THR A 172 22.50 -41.30 9.53
CA THR A 172 22.24 -41.10 10.95
C THR A 172 21.58 -42.29 11.65
N GLY A 173 21.00 -43.22 10.91
CA GLY A 173 20.19 -44.33 11.45
C GLY A 173 18.93 -43.88 12.21
N SER A 174 18.53 -42.60 12.06
CA SER A 174 17.49 -41.96 12.85
C SER A 174 16.13 -41.87 12.14
N ARG A 175 15.87 -42.81 11.24
CA ARG A 175 14.64 -42.80 10.40
C ARG A 175 13.35 -42.75 11.22
N ASP A 176 13.32 -43.40 12.40
CA ASP A 176 12.15 -43.45 13.24
C ASP A 176 11.89 -42.19 14.08
N LEU A 177 12.91 -41.33 14.20
CA LEU A 177 12.84 -40.09 14.99
C LEU A 177 12.76 -38.84 14.13
N PHE A 178 12.82 -39.00 12.82
CA PHE A 178 12.61 -37.94 11.84
C PHE A 178 11.24 -38.13 11.18
N ARG A 179 10.29 -37.25 11.55
CA ARG A 179 8.90 -37.36 11.14
C ARG A 179 8.59 -36.35 10.07
N THR A 180 8.21 -36.76 8.88
CA THR A 180 7.70 -35.91 7.82
C THR A 180 6.18 -35.81 7.91
N ILE A 181 5.66 -34.62 7.87
CA ILE A 181 4.24 -34.35 8.00
C ILE A 181 3.70 -33.84 6.66
N PRO A 182 2.83 -34.60 6.01
CA PRO A 182 2.21 -34.23 4.74
C PRO A 182 1.01 -33.29 4.97
N ALA A 183 0.64 -32.53 3.94
CA ALA A 183 -0.59 -31.76 3.91
C ALA A 183 -1.82 -32.66 3.94
N GLU A 184 -2.74 -32.38 4.82
CA GLU A 184 -3.99 -33.15 4.97
C GLU A 184 -5.02 -32.80 3.89
N THR A 185 -4.97 -31.56 3.36
CA THR A 185 -5.88 -31.04 2.34
C THR A 185 -5.11 -30.26 1.27
N ASN A 186 -5.77 -29.99 0.15
CA ASN A 186 -5.26 -29.03 -0.83
C ASN A 186 -5.53 -27.61 -0.35
N GLY A 187 -4.62 -26.69 -0.63
CA GLY A 187 -4.83 -25.28 -0.27
C GLY A 187 -3.58 -24.44 -0.44
N ILE A 188 -3.60 -23.28 0.15
CA ILE A 188 -2.46 -22.38 0.20
C ILE A 188 -1.92 -22.37 1.62
N VAL A 189 -0.64 -22.70 1.76
CA VAL A 189 0.03 -22.76 3.06
C VAL A 189 0.40 -21.37 3.55
N VAL A 190 0.13 -21.10 4.82
CA VAL A 190 0.47 -19.86 5.53
C VAL A 190 1.08 -20.22 6.87
N TYR A 191 2.15 -19.54 7.27
CA TYR A 191 2.88 -19.82 8.50
C TYR A 191 2.68 -18.74 9.57
N SER A 192 1.47 -18.23 9.64
CA SER A 192 1.07 -17.30 10.69
C SER A 192 -0.34 -17.57 11.16
N VAL A 193 -0.58 -17.37 12.45
CA VAL A 193 -1.89 -17.41 13.09
C VAL A 193 -2.15 -16.10 13.83
N ASP A 194 -3.41 -15.66 13.83
CA ASP A 194 -3.77 -14.33 14.35
C ASP A 194 -5.10 -14.30 15.11
N GLY A 195 -5.73 -15.45 15.29
CA GLY A 195 -7.02 -15.58 16.00
C GLY A 195 -8.25 -15.20 15.17
N TYR A 196 -8.08 -14.90 13.88
CA TYR A 196 -9.18 -14.60 12.97
C TYR A 196 -9.57 -15.79 12.09
N GLU A 197 -8.97 -16.95 12.29
CA GLU A 197 -9.12 -18.12 11.42
C GLU A 197 -10.56 -18.67 11.37
N SER A 198 -11.31 -18.49 12.46
CA SER A 198 -12.73 -18.89 12.57
C SER A 198 -13.71 -17.74 12.36
N LYS A 199 -13.21 -16.53 12.09
CA LYS A 199 -14.07 -15.36 11.88
C LYS A 199 -14.74 -15.42 10.52
N GLU A 200 -16.03 -15.13 10.50
CA GLU A 200 -16.87 -15.00 9.32
C GLU A 200 -17.46 -13.59 9.23
N PRO A 201 -17.97 -13.17 8.06
CA PRO A 201 -18.58 -11.85 7.91
C PRO A 201 -19.64 -11.52 8.95
N GLU A 202 -20.37 -12.53 9.40
CA GLU A 202 -21.44 -12.42 10.39
C GLU A 202 -20.92 -12.23 11.81
N THR A 203 -19.68 -12.66 12.11
CA THR A 203 -19.09 -12.61 13.46
C THR A 203 -18.18 -11.40 13.69
N ILE A 204 -17.81 -10.64 12.63
CA ILE A 204 -16.98 -9.45 12.76
C ILE A 204 -17.71 -8.35 13.53
N THR A 205 -16.97 -7.69 14.42
CA THR A 205 -17.43 -6.60 15.26
C THR A 205 -16.61 -5.34 15.06
N SER A 206 -17.07 -4.23 15.60
CA SER A 206 -16.35 -2.95 15.54
C SER A 206 -14.98 -2.99 16.20
N SER A 207 -14.81 -3.81 17.24
CA SER A 207 -13.53 -4.00 17.95
C SER A 207 -12.47 -4.71 17.11
N ASP A 208 -12.89 -5.54 16.14
CA ASP A 208 -11.96 -6.28 15.28
C ASP A 208 -11.17 -5.35 14.33
N PHE A 209 -11.67 -4.13 14.09
CA PHE A 209 -10.98 -3.14 13.27
C PHE A 209 -9.91 -2.34 14.03
N ASN A 210 -9.81 -2.53 15.35
CA ASN A 210 -8.74 -1.92 16.13
C ASN A 210 -7.45 -2.75 16.01
N LYS A 211 -6.49 -2.23 15.25
CA LYS A 211 -5.19 -2.88 15.03
C LYS A 211 -4.35 -3.01 16.31
N ASP A 212 -4.59 -2.20 17.34
CA ASP A 212 -3.85 -2.28 18.62
C ASP A 212 -4.06 -3.62 19.34
N ASN A 213 -5.20 -4.27 19.08
CA ASN A 213 -5.52 -5.57 19.65
C ASN A 213 -5.12 -6.75 18.74
N TYR A 214 -4.56 -6.47 17.57
CA TYR A 214 -4.15 -7.49 16.62
C TYR A 214 -2.78 -8.06 16.97
N ASN A 215 -2.71 -9.38 17.08
CA ASN A 215 -1.47 -10.09 17.36
C ASN A 215 -1.29 -11.22 16.33
N LYS A 216 -0.29 -11.08 15.48
CA LYS A 216 0.10 -12.09 14.49
C LYS A 216 1.30 -12.86 15.01
N SER A 217 1.16 -14.16 15.17
CA SER A 217 2.26 -15.06 15.52
C SER A 217 2.83 -15.69 14.26
N ASN A 218 4.12 -15.52 14.03
CA ASN A 218 4.84 -16.17 12.93
C ASN A 218 5.36 -17.53 13.39
N LEU A 219 4.83 -18.59 12.78
CA LEU A 219 5.15 -19.98 13.14
C LEU A 219 6.54 -20.42 12.72
N LYS A 220 7.18 -19.72 11.80
CA LYS A 220 8.57 -19.96 11.38
C LYS A 220 9.62 -19.27 12.27
N ALA A 221 9.20 -18.43 13.21
CA ALA A 221 10.14 -17.69 14.05
C ALA A 221 10.88 -18.61 15.05
N GLU A 222 10.31 -19.76 15.38
CA GLU A 222 10.87 -20.72 16.30
C GLU A 222 11.42 -21.94 15.53
N SER A 223 12.60 -22.40 15.92
CA SER A 223 13.23 -23.60 15.37
C SER A 223 12.79 -24.89 16.09
N ILE A 224 12.19 -24.77 17.27
CA ILE A 224 11.74 -25.89 18.09
C ILE A 224 10.22 -25.89 18.14
N MET A 225 9.64 -26.99 17.69
CA MET A 225 8.21 -27.26 17.77
C MET A 225 7.88 -28.01 19.04
N VAL A 226 6.73 -27.69 19.65
CA VAL A 226 6.17 -28.46 20.78
C VAL A 226 4.86 -29.11 20.33
N THR A 227 4.64 -30.33 20.74
CA THR A 227 3.37 -31.06 20.47
C THR A 227 2.17 -30.22 20.90
N GLY A 228 1.20 -30.10 20.01
CA GLY A 228 -0.03 -29.32 20.25
C GLY A 228 0.09 -27.84 19.87
N ASN A 229 1.27 -27.37 19.50
CA ASN A 229 1.40 -26.01 18.95
C ASN A 229 0.98 -25.96 17.47
N PRO A 230 0.48 -24.82 16.98
CA PRO A 230 0.18 -24.64 15.58
C PRO A 230 1.48 -24.72 14.75
N ALA A 231 1.46 -25.54 13.69
CA ALA A 231 2.59 -25.74 12.80
C ALA A 231 2.42 -24.98 11.48
N TYR A 232 1.24 -25.00 10.92
CA TYR A 232 0.91 -24.23 9.73
C TYR A 232 -0.59 -23.99 9.64
N LYS A 233 -0.98 -23.06 8.80
CA LYS A 233 -2.36 -22.77 8.44
C LYS A 233 -2.56 -23.04 6.95
N MET A 234 -3.72 -23.55 6.57
CA MET A 234 -4.09 -23.80 5.18
C MET A 234 -5.31 -22.96 4.82
N VAL A 235 -5.23 -22.20 3.74
CA VAL A 235 -6.40 -21.57 3.14
C VAL A 235 -6.94 -22.51 2.07
N THR A 236 -8.19 -22.95 2.26
CA THR A 236 -8.78 -24.06 1.50
C THR A 236 -9.75 -23.66 0.41
N SER A 237 -10.09 -22.36 0.33
CA SER A 237 -11.03 -21.82 -0.67
C SER A 237 -10.45 -20.59 -1.38
N GLU A 238 -10.74 -20.45 -2.67
CA GLU A 238 -10.44 -19.22 -3.42
C GLU A 238 -11.44 -18.09 -3.11
N ASN A 239 -12.62 -18.45 -2.57
CA ASN A 239 -13.61 -17.45 -2.14
C ASN A 239 -13.19 -16.86 -0.81
N TRP A 240 -13.18 -15.54 -0.75
CA TRP A 240 -12.81 -14.79 0.44
C TRP A 240 -13.56 -13.46 0.51
N TYR A 241 -13.50 -12.82 1.66
CA TYR A 241 -14.20 -11.57 1.91
C TYR A 241 -13.24 -10.50 2.42
N LEU A 242 -13.51 -9.25 2.04
CA LEU A 242 -12.97 -8.09 2.70
C LEU A 242 -14.10 -7.37 3.43
N MET A 243 -13.95 -7.20 4.73
CA MET A 243 -14.91 -6.48 5.56
C MET A 243 -14.39 -5.08 5.82
N ILE A 244 -15.21 -4.07 5.56
CA ILE A 244 -14.90 -2.66 5.85
C ILE A 244 -15.95 -2.09 6.80
N LYS A 245 -15.55 -1.18 7.67
CA LYS A 245 -16.47 -0.44 8.53
C LYS A 245 -16.96 0.79 7.77
N LEU A 246 -18.26 0.94 7.65
CA LEU A 246 -18.91 2.04 6.96
C LEU A 246 -19.57 2.99 7.96
N ASN A 247 -19.73 4.24 7.55
CA ASN A 247 -20.62 5.20 8.20
C ASN A 247 -21.79 5.56 7.28
N GLN A 248 -22.84 6.14 7.83
CA GLN A 248 -24.05 6.50 7.10
C GLN A 248 -23.81 7.58 6.05
N ASP A 249 -22.88 8.48 6.32
CA ASP A 249 -22.51 9.56 5.39
C ASP A 249 -21.84 9.00 4.14
N ASP A 250 -20.93 8.02 4.29
CA ASP A 250 -20.29 7.37 3.16
C ASP A 250 -21.27 6.58 2.30
N ILE A 251 -22.21 5.88 2.95
CA ILE A 251 -23.27 5.13 2.23
C ILE A 251 -24.06 6.06 1.34
N SER A 252 -24.48 7.21 1.89
CA SER A 252 -25.26 8.22 1.17
C SER A 252 -24.43 8.91 0.09
N LYS A 253 -23.21 9.34 0.43
CA LYS A 253 -22.30 10.09 -0.43
C LYS A 253 -21.89 9.30 -1.67
N TYR A 254 -21.60 8.01 -1.51
CA TYR A 254 -21.15 7.14 -2.61
C TYR A 254 -22.26 6.29 -3.21
N GLY A 255 -23.51 6.41 -2.72
CA GLY A 255 -24.66 5.67 -3.20
C GLY A 255 -24.50 4.17 -3.04
N LEU A 256 -23.88 3.73 -1.93
CA LEU A 256 -23.52 2.32 -1.72
C LEU A 256 -24.73 1.42 -1.54
N GLN A 257 -25.87 1.96 -1.08
CA GLN A 257 -27.10 1.19 -0.83
C GLN A 257 -27.62 0.43 -2.06
N SER A 258 -27.41 0.98 -3.24
CA SER A 258 -27.90 0.39 -4.49
C SER A 258 -26.86 -0.45 -5.24
N LYS A 259 -25.63 -0.47 -4.77
CA LYS A 259 -24.53 -1.18 -5.44
C LYS A 259 -24.53 -2.66 -5.09
N LYS A 260 -24.44 -3.51 -6.11
CA LYS A 260 -24.22 -4.96 -5.98
C LYS A 260 -22.77 -5.35 -6.24
N THR A 261 -22.05 -4.52 -6.98
CA THR A 261 -20.63 -4.68 -7.30
C THR A 261 -19.91 -3.34 -7.13
N ILE A 262 -18.63 -3.38 -6.81
CA ILE A 262 -17.81 -2.20 -6.66
C ILE A 262 -16.38 -2.50 -7.11
N ASP A 263 -15.72 -1.50 -7.68
CA ASP A 263 -14.31 -1.58 -7.98
C ASP A 263 -13.51 -1.14 -6.76
N ILE A 264 -12.52 -1.93 -6.41
CA ILE A 264 -11.59 -1.62 -5.32
C ILE A 264 -10.18 -1.58 -5.84
N LYS A 265 -9.36 -0.74 -5.23
CA LYS A 265 -7.93 -0.68 -5.44
C LYS A 265 -7.22 -1.00 -4.14
N VAL A 266 -6.39 -2.05 -4.14
CA VAL A 266 -5.54 -2.39 -2.99
C VAL A 266 -4.33 -1.47 -3.00
N LYS A 267 -4.08 -0.74 -1.89
CA LYS A 267 -3.00 0.25 -1.84
C LYS A 267 -1.62 -0.37 -1.85
N LYS A 268 -1.47 -1.58 -1.29
CA LYS A 268 -0.19 -2.28 -1.18
C LYS A 268 0.50 -2.49 -2.54
N ASP A 269 -0.25 -2.78 -3.58
CA ASP A 269 0.30 -3.12 -4.90
C ASP A 269 -0.40 -2.42 -6.06
N ASN A 270 -1.32 -1.51 -5.74
CA ASN A 270 -2.11 -0.74 -6.70
C ASN A 270 -2.99 -1.59 -7.65
N MET A 271 -3.24 -2.85 -7.30
CA MET A 271 -4.16 -3.72 -8.05
C MET A 271 -5.59 -3.24 -7.91
N THR A 272 -6.28 -3.17 -9.05
CA THR A 272 -7.71 -2.80 -9.11
C THR A 272 -8.50 -3.98 -9.64
N PHE A 273 -9.60 -4.32 -8.98
CA PHE A 273 -10.52 -5.38 -9.42
C PHE A 273 -11.94 -5.12 -8.93
N THR A 274 -12.89 -5.69 -9.66
CA THR A 274 -14.31 -5.62 -9.32
C THR A 274 -14.66 -6.76 -8.39
N CYS A 275 -15.42 -6.48 -7.32
CA CYS A 275 -15.90 -7.49 -6.38
C CYS A 275 -17.41 -7.33 -6.12
N GLY A 276 -18.03 -8.40 -5.64
CA GLY A 276 -19.39 -8.35 -5.13
C GLY A 276 -19.46 -7.45 -3.88
N PHE A 277 -20.54 -6.67 -3.74
CA PHE A 277 -20.71 -5.77 -2.61
C PHE A 277 -22.08 -5.95 -1.95
N SER A 278 -22.09 -5.95 -0.63
CA SER A 278 -23.31 -5.91 0.17
C SER A 278 -23.08 -5.19 1.50
N ILE A 279 -24.11 -4.57 2.04
CA ILE A 279 -24.08 -3.90 3.33
C ILE A 279 -24.67 -4.86 4.36
N ILE A 280 -24.02 -4.96 5.52
CA ILE A 280 -24.47 -5.70 6.70
C ILE A 280 -24.62 -4.70 7.83
N GLU A 281 -25.85 -4.57 8.35
CA GLU A 281 -26.14 -3.73 9.51
C GLU A 281 -26.20 -4.61 10.77
N LYS A 282 -25.47 -4.21 11.80
CA LYS A 282 -25.44 -4.86 13.10
C LYS A 282 -25.63 -3.85 14.20
N GLY A 283 -25.89 -4.31 15.42
CA GLY A 283 -26.12 -3.43 16.57
C GLY A 283 -24.91 -2.55 16.94
N ASP A 284 -23.70 -2.95 16.54
CA ASP A 284 -22.43 -2.27 16.82
C ASP A 284 -21.88 -1.44 15.63
N GLY A 285 -22.55 -1.47 14.48
CA GLY A 285 -22.14 -0.68 13.31
C GLY A 285 -22.63 -1.20 11.97
N ILE A 286 -22.24 -0.48 10.94
CA ILE A 286 -22.56 -0.81 9.55
C ILE A 286 -21.28 -1.28 8.87
N TYR A 287 -21.37 -2.39 8.14
CA TYR A 287 -20.24 -3.02 7.48
C TYR A 287 -20.49 -3.23 6.00
N GLY A 288 -19.46 -3.00 5.20
CA GLY A 288 -19.45 -3.41 3.80
C GLY A 288 -18.77 -4.77 3.67
N ARG A 289 -19.45 -5.74 3.08
CA ARG A 289 -18.88 -7.03 2.69
C ARG A 289 -18.54 -7.01 1.21
N LEU A 290 -17.28 -7.19 0.91
CA LEU A 290 -16.73 -7.29 -0.42
C LEU A 290 -16.42 -8.76 -0.67
N SER A 291 -17.07 -9.37 -1.66
CA SER A 291 -16.94 -10.80 -1.98
C SER A 291 -16.02 -10.98 -3.17
N LEU A 292 -14.99 -11.80 -3.01
CA LEU A 292 -13.94 -12.05 -3.99
C LEU A 292 -13.78 -13.55 -4.23
N ASP A 293 -13.42 -13.92 -5.46
CA ASP A 293 -13.20 -15.30 -5.93
C ASP A 293 -11.82 -15.49 -6.58
N SER A 294 -10.98 -14.48 -6.50
CA SER A 294 -9.69 -14.44 -7.17
C SER A 294 -8.66 -13.67 -6.35
N TYR A 295 -7.38 -13.74 -6.75
CA TYR A 295 -6.25 -13.04 -6.13
C TYR A 295 -5.95 -13.37 -4.66
N MET A 296 -6.65 -14.32 -4.03
CA MET A 296 -6.51 -14.66 -2.62
C MET A 296 -5.07 -15.05 -2.26
N ILE A 297 -4.39 -15.82 -3.11
CA ILE A 297 -3.00 -16.25 -2.91
C ILE A 297 -2.03 -15.08 -2.70
N ARG A 298 -2.31 -13.94 -3.32
CA ARG A 298 -1.48 -12.73 -3.24
C ARG A 298 -1.53 -12.08 -1.87
N TYR A 299 -2.65 -12.23 -1.18
CA TYR A 299 -2.91 -11.61 0.11
C TYR A 299 -3.16 -12.65 1.22
N ALA A 300 -2.80 -13.92 0.99
CA ALA A 300 -3.14 -15.00 1.91
C ALA A 300 -2.55 -14.83 3.32
N SER A 301 -1.39 -14.19 3.45
CA SER A 301 -0.71 -13.90 4.72
C SER A 301 -1.14 -12.56 5.36
N GLU A 302 -1.98 -11.76 4.67
CA GLU A 302 -2.39 -10.43 5.14
C GLU A 302 -3.78 -10.50 5.78
N ARG A 303 -3.94 -9.98 7.00
CA ARG A 303 -5.26 -9.84 7.64
C ARG A 303 -5.89 -8.49 7.37
N PHE A 304 -5.10 -7.44 7.40
CA PHE A 304 -5.55 -6.08 7.12
C PHE A 304 -5.02 -5.62 5.76
N LEU A 305 -5.90 -5.07 4.95
CA LEU A 305 -5.57 -4.49 3.65
C LEU A 305 -6.17 -3.08 3.56
N ASP A 306 -5.35 -2.11 3.26
CA ASP A 306 -5.85 -0.78 2.96
C ASP A 306 -6.33 -0.75 1.50
N ILE A 307 -7.61 -0.50 1.34
CA ILE A 307 -8.29 -0.46 0.05
C ILE A 307 -8.92 0.90 -0.21
N GLU A 308 -9.02 1.23 -1.45
CA GLU A 308 -9.68 2.43 -1.94
C GLU A 308 -10.91 2.00 -2.76
N LEU A 309 -12.10 2.47 -2.37
CA LEU A 309 -13.30 2.25 -3.17
C LEU A 309 -13.23 3.18 -4.38
N VAL A 310 -13.16 2.59 -5.58
CA VAL A 310 -13.16 3.35 -6.83
C VAL A 310 -14.62 3.69 -7.17
N THR A 311 -15.02 4.89 -6.75
CA THR A 311 -16.36 5.39 -7.09
C THR A 311 -16.26 6.19 -8.38
N THR A 312 -17.24 6.00 -9.27
CA THR A 312 -17.34 6.81 -10.49
C THR A 312 -17.54 8.27 -10.08
N GLY A 313 -16.46 9.03 -10.13
CA GLY A 313 -16.50 10.46 -9.82
C GLY A 313 -17.36 11.22 -10.84
N LYS A 314 -17.99 12.31 -10.38
CA LYS A 314 -18.60 13.26 -11.31
C LYS A 314 -17.51 13.83 -12.20
N SER A 315 -17.65 13.71 -13.50
CA SER A 315 -16.79 14.43 -14.44
C SER A 315 -17.13 15.91 -14.39
N GLY A 316 -16.11 16.74 -14.25
CA GLY A 316 -16.24 18.19 -14.24
C GLY A 316 -15.11 18.85 -15.00
N MET A 317 -15.22 20.13 -15.26
CA MET A 317 -14.13 20.90 -15.83
C MET A 317 -13.12 21.25 -14.75
N LYS A 318 -11.85 20.95 -15.02
CA LYS A 318 -10.74 21.22 -14.10
C LYS A 318 -10.22 22.62 -14.36
N ILE A 319 -10.37 23.51 -13.38
CA ILE A 319 -9.87 24.89 -13.42
C ILE A 319 -8.84 25.12 -12.29
N PRO A 320 -7.84 25.98 -12.47
CA PRO A 320 -6.93 26.36 -11.40
C PRO A 320 -7.67 27.04 -10.24
N VAL A 321 -7.26 26.77 -9.01
CA VAL A 321 -7.83 27.43 -7.82
C VAL A 321 -7.68 28.96 -7.89
N SER A 322 -6.60 29.43 -8.50
CA SER A 322 -6.35 30.88 -8.74
C SER A 322 -7.36 31.54 -9.69
N SER A 323 -8.18 30.75 -10.40
CA SER A 323 -9.25 31.27 -11.26
C SER A 323 -10.58 31.46 -10.52
N VAL A 324 -10.65 31.02 -9.27
CA VAL A 324 -11.84 31.16 -8.43
C VAL A 324 -11.70 32.45 -7.62
N THR A 325 -12.60 33.38 -7.85
CA THR A 325 -12.68 34.61 -7.07
C THR A 325 -14.00 34.64 -6.31
N GLU A 326 -13.94 34.99 -5.05
CA GLU A 326 -15.13 35.21 -4.24
C GLU A 326 -15.53 36.71 -4.37
N ASN A 327 -16.79 36.94 -4.71
CA ASN A 327 -17.38 38.26 -4.77
C ASN A 327 -18.67 38.24 -3.96
N ASP A 328 -18.81 39.21 -3.09
CA ASP A 328 -20.06 39.41 -2.36
C ASP A 328 -21.08 40.12 -3.25
N PHE A 329 -22.27 39.52 -3.34
CA PHE A 329 -23.40 40.11 -4.08
C PHE A 329 -24.54 40.39 -3.10
N TYR A 330 -25.20 41.51 -3.28
CA TYR A 330 -26.44 41.82 -2.56
C TYR A 330 -27.61 41.24 -3.39
N GLU A 331 -28.43 40.42 -2.79
CA GLU A 331 -29.73 40.02 -3.38
C GLU A 331 -30.72 41.13 -3.08
N ILE A 332 -31.15 41.86 -4.13
CA ILE A 332 -32.15 42.90 -4.01
C ILE A 332 -33.43 42.43 -4.67
N PRO A 333 -34.56 42.38 -3.93
CA PRO A 333 -35.83 41.98 -4.52
C PRO A 333 -36.18 42.83 -5.74
N LYS A 334 -36.69 42.20 -6.80
CA LYS A 334 -37.03 42.83 -8.06
C LYS A 334 -38.10 43.98 -7.92
N SER A 335 -38.86 43.96 -6.81
CA SER A 335 -39.82 45.02 -6.43
C SER A 335 -39.18 46.34 -6.12
N TYR A 336 -37.87 46.43 -5.81
CA TYR A 336 -37.13 47.66 -5.58
C TYR A 336 -36.55 48.27 -6.87
N MET A 337 -36.73 47.61 -8.04
CA MET A 337 -36.31 48.20 -9.30
C MET A 337 -37.25 49.32 -9.70
N THR A 338 -36.68 50.48 -9.96
CA THR A 338 -37.39 51.68 -10.42
C THR A 338 -36.88 52.14 -11.78
N LYS A 339 -37.76 52.80 -12.56
CA LYS A 339 -37.32 53.44 -13.79
C LYS A 339 -36.56 54.74 -13.46
N GLY A 340 -35.40 54.92 -14.09
CA GLY A 340 -34.65 56.16 -14.00
C GLY A 340 -35.43 57.34 -14.63
N GLY A 341 -35.45 58.49 -13.99
CA GLY A 341 -36.34 59.59 -14.28
C GLY A 341 -36.52 59.98 -15.77
N ASN A 342 -35.44 60.11 -16.54
CA ASN A 342 -35.50 60.40 -18.00
C ASN A 342 -35.04 59.24 -18.91
N SER A 343 -34.86 58.05 -18.36
CA SER A 343 -34.44 56.89 -19.14
C SER A 343 -35.45 55.73 -19.03
N ASN A 344 -35.60 54.95 -20.09
CA ASN A 344 -36.39 53.71 -20.06
C ASN A 344 -35.68 52.53 -19.35
N ASN A 345 -34.51 52.74 -18.78
CA ASN A 345 -33.73 51.72 -18.12
C ASN A 345 -34.21 51.53 -16.67
N TYR A 346 -34.29 50.31 -16.24
CA TYR A 346 -34.55 49.94 -14.86
C TYR A 346 -33.24 49.88 -14.07
N GLY A 347 -33.26 50.37 -12.85
CA GLY A 347 -32.11 50.36 -11.94
C GLY A 347 -32.55 50.47 -10.49
N PHE A 348 -31.60 50.44 -9.59
CA PHE A 348 -31.81 50.65 -8.17
C PHE A 348 -31.34 52.07 -7.81
N ILE A 349 -32.10 52.75 -6.95
CA ILE A 349 -31.66 54.04 -6.39
C ILE A 349 -30.77 53.69 -5.20
N VAL A 350 -29.50 54.11 -5.26
CA VAL A 350 -28.50 53.91 -4.22
C VAL A 350 -28.47 55.21 -3.37
#